data_7116c925cf40c207ddb0d5a968fdab9a
#
_entry.id   7116c925cf40c207ddb0d5a968fdab9a
#
_cell.length_a   1.000
_cell.length_b   1.000
_cell.length_c   1.000
_cell.angle_alpha   90.00
_cell.angle_beta   90.00
_cell.angle_gamma   90.00
#
_symmetry.space_group_name_H-M   'P 1'
#
loop_
_entity.id
_entity.type
_entity.pdbx_description
1 polymer ?
#
loop_
_entity_poly.entity_id
_entity_poly.type
_entity_poly.pdbx_seq_one_letter_code
_entity_poly.pdbx_strand_id
1 'polypeptide(L)'
;MEFPNDFKGHLYEQYIKMLHLNELYTEHEVELFRQQAKEHQIDMLSNNITSVHVIDCIGDYEPINHTGIVKKMDLSKASITNICSKLLETDFIRRSQLNNNRKEIYFSLTDKGRRVYHLHKKLHQEKEEGFYQFIESYSETELQTIGKFMSDLLARAEQLYGREVREYDDLKD
;
A
#
# COMPACT_ATOMS: atom_id res chain seq x y z
N MET A 1 -29.83 6.22 20.33
CA MET A 1 -29.85 5.13 19.35
C MET A 1 -30.04 3.85 20.14
N GLU A 2 -31.16 3.14 19.96
CA GLU A 2 -31.38 1.86 20.63
C GLU A 2 -30.57 0.77 19.88
N PHE A 3 -29.74 0.04 20.61
CA PHE A 3 -29.01 -1.11 20.04
C PHE A 3 -29.95 -2.32 19.93
N PRO A 4 -29.82 -3.13 18.88
CA PRO A 4 -30.59 -4.37 18.74
C PRO A 4 -30.37 -5.28 19.95
N ASN A 5 -31.37 -6.14 20.29
CA ASN A 5 -31.25 -7.13 21.37
C ASN A 5 -30.03 -8.07 21.19
N ASP A 6 -29.54 -8.26 19.96
CA ASP A 6 -28.29 -8.94 19.63
C ASP A 6 -27.23 -7.93 19.10
N PHE A 7 -26.69 -7.13 19.99
CA PHE A 7 -25.64 -6.15 19.64
C PHE A 7 -24.36 -6.80 19.08
N LYS A 8 -23.99 -7.98 19.57
CA LYS A 8 -22.81 -8.70 19.07
C LYS A 8 -23.01 -9.22 17.64
N GLY A 9 -24.21 -9.75 17.35
CA GLY A 9 -24.57 -10.14 15.99
C GLY A 9 -24.54 -8.96 15.03
N HIS A 10 -25.09 -7.83 15.43
CA HIS A 10 -25.06 -6.61 14.62
C HIS A 10 -23.62 -6.11 14.36
N LEU A 11 -22.75 -6.12 15.36
CA LEU A 11 -21.33 -5.77 15.15
C LEU A 11 -20.64 -6.70 14.15
N TYR A 12 -20.93 -8.00 14.23
CA TYR A 12 -20.38 -8.98 13.30
C TYR A 12 -20.86 -8.73 11.87
N GLU A 13 -22.15 -8.45 11.67
CA GLU A 13 -22.69 -8.09 10.35
C GLU A 13 -22.03 -6.84 9.77
N GLN A 14 -21.82 -5.80 10.58
CA GLN A 14 -21.10 -4.59 10.15
C GLN A 14 -19.63 -4.89 9.78
N TYR A 15 -18.97 -5.74 10.55
CA TYR A 15 -17.61 -6.18 10.24
C TYR A 15 -17.53 -6.92 8.91
N ILE A 16 -18.41 -7.89 8.66
CA ILE A 16 -18.46 -8.63 7.38
C ILE A 16 -18.77 -7.68 6.22
N LYS A 17 -19.70 -6.75 6.40
CA LYS A 17 -20.01 -5.74 5.39
C LYS A 17 -18.79 -4.86 5.08
N MET A 18 -18.04 -4.47 6.08
CA MET A 18 -16.82 -3.69 5.91
C MET A 18 -15.77 -4.46 5.09
N LEU A 19 -15.58 -5.77 5.35
CA LEU A 19 -14.66 -6.60 4.57
C LEU A 19 -15.06 -6.68 3.09
N HIS A 20 -16.33 -6.88 2.79
CA HIS A 20 -16.83 -6.90 1.40
C HIS A 20 -16.67 -5.53 0.71
N LEU A 21 -16.94 -4.44 1.44
CA LEU A 21 -16.76 -3.09 0.89
C LEU A 21 -15.28 -2.78 0.62
N ASN A 22 -14.36 -3.33 1.40
CA ASN A 22 -12.93 -3.13 1.19
C ASN A 22 -12.44 -3.73 -0.15
N GLU A 23 -13.01 -4.84 -0.59
CA GLU A 23 -12.72 -5.42 -1.91
C GLU A 23 -13.11 -4.44 -3.03
N LEU A 24 -14.35 -3.92 -2.98
CA LEU A 24 -14.84 -2.92 -3.96
C LEU A 24 -14.07 -1.61 -3.89
N TYR A 25 -13.67 -1.21 -2.70
CA TYR A 25 -12.89 0.01 -2.48
C TYR A 25 -11.51 -0.06 -3.15
N THR A 26 -10.83 -1.20 -3.06
CA THR A 26 -9.52 -1.39 -3.71
C THR A 26 -9.61 -1.26 -5.23
N GLU A 27 -10.63 -1.82 -5.86
CA GLU A 27 -10.86 -1.67 -7.30
C GLU A 27 -11.14 -0.21 -7.69
N HIS A 28 -11.95 0.48 -6.89
CA HIS A 28 -12.28 1.88 -7.12
C HIS A 28 -11.05 2.80 -6.99
N GLU A 29 -10.18 2.54 -6.02
CA GLU A 29 -8.93 3.28 -5.86
C GLU A 29 -8.01 3.17 -7.07
N VAL A 30 -7.86 1.96 -7.61
CA VAL A 30 -7.07 1.73 -8.82
C VAL A 30 -7.63 2.51 -9.99
N GLU A 31 -8.96 2.54 -10.14
CA GLU A 31 -9.61 3.26 -11.23
C GLU A 31 -9.50 4.78 -11.06
N LEU A 32 -9.69 5.29 -9.85
CA LEU A 32 -9.51 6.72 -9.54
C LEU A 32 -8.07 7.18 -9.84
N PHE A 33 -7.09 6.37 -9.42
CA PHE A 33 -5.69 6.66 -9.73
C PHE A 33 -5.43 6.70 -11.23
N ARG A 34 -6.02 5.77 -12.01
CA ARG A 34 -5.92 5.77 -13.49
C ARG A 34 -6.51 7.02 -14.11
N GLN A 35 -7.69 7.43 -13.67
CA GLN A 35 -8.35 8.63 -14.18
C GLN A 35 -7.49 9.86 -13.94
N GLN A 36 -6.98 10.04 -12.73
CA GLN A 36 -6.11 11.16 -12.41
C GLN A 36 -4.77 11.09 -13.14
N ALA A 37 -4.16 9.91 -13.28
CA ALA A 37 -2.95 9.75 -14.08
C ALA A 37 -3.17 10.17 -15.54
N LYS A 38 -4.32 9.82 -16.12
CA LYS A 38 -4.69 10.23 -17.48
C LYS A 38 -4.89 11.75 -17.60
N GLU A 39 -5.57 12.36 -16.64
CA GLU A 39 -5.75 13.82 -16.59
C GLU A 39 -4.41 14.56 -16.52
N HIS A 40 -3.44 14.02 -15.78
CA HIS A 40 -2.09 14.56 -15.66
C HIS A 40 -1.12 14.11 -16.78
N GLN A 41 -1.63 13.47 -17.83
CA GLN A 41 -0.84 12.96 -18.97
C GLN A 41 0.31 12.04 -18.52
N ILE A 42 0.07 11.25 -17.49
CA ILE A 42 0.99 10.24 -17.01
C ILE A 42 0.65 8.92 -17.72
N ASP A 43 1.51 8.50 -18.65
CA ASP A 43 1.40 7.18 -19.27
C ASP A 43 1.63 6.10 -18.22
N MET A 44 0.55 5.46 -17.79
CA MET A 44 0.60 4.37 -16.83
C MET A 44 0.95 3.06 -17.53
N LEU A 45 1.93 2.37 -16.98
CA LEU A 45 2.50 1.16 -17.53
C LEU A 45 1.68 -0.10 -17.40
N SER A 46 0.83 -0.20 -16.43
CA SER A 46 0.03 -1.38 -16.17
C SER A 46 -1.07 -1.09 -15.16
N ASN A 47 -2.10 -1.94 -15.21
CA ASN A 47 -3.18 -1.98 -14.22
C ASN A 47 -2.71 -2.46 -12.83
N ASN A 48 -1.41 -2.49 -12.57
CA ASN A 48 -0.84 -3.09 -11.35
C ASN A 48 -0.45 -2.02 -10.35
N ILE A 49 -1.29 -1.82 -9.36
CA ILE A 49 -1.06 -0.88 -8.25
C ILE A 49 0.23 -1.22 -7.47
N THR A 50 0.64 -2.48 -7.42
CA THR A 50 1.88 -2.89 -6.76
C THR A 50 3.11 -2.21 -7.38
N SER A 51 3.08 -1.97 -8.70
CA SER A 51 4.16 -1.23 -9.37
C SER A 51 4.22 0.24 -8.91
N VAL A 52 3.07 0.84 -8.60
CA VAL A 52 2.98 2.19 -8.04
C VAL A 52 3.54 2.22 -6.62
N HIS A 53 3.21 1.23 -5.80
CA HIS A 53 3.77 1.11 -4.45
C HIS A 53 5.30 0.90 -4.47
N VAL A 54 5.85 0.19 -5.47
CA VAL A 54 7.31 0.08 -5.65
C VAL A 54 7.92 1.44 -6.04
N ILE A 55 7.24 2.24 -6.88
CA ILE A 55 7.65 3.61 -7.18
C ILE A 55 7.68 4.46 -5.90
N ASP A 56 6.66 4.34 -5.04
CA ASP A 56 6.61 5.04 -3.75
C ASP A 56 7.76 4.64 -2.84
N CYS A 57 7.98 3.34 -2.69
CA CYS A 57 9.08 2.83 -1.90
C CYS A 57 10.43 3.37 -2.39
N ILE A 58 10.65 3.42 -3.71
CA ILE A 58 11.87 3.99 -4.27
C ILE A 58 11.93 5.50 -3.98
N GLY A 59 10.85 6.25 -4.18
CA GLY A 59 10.78 7.69 -3.95
C GLY A 59 11.05 8.08 -2.50
N ASP A 60 10.56 7.29 -1.54
CA ASP A 60 10.77 7.52 -0.10
C ASP A 60 12.20 7.22 0.36
N TYR A 61 12.92 6.32 -0.33
CA TYR A 61 14.21 5.79 0.16
C TYR A 61 15.36 5.85 -0.86
N GLU A 62 15.20 6.57 -1.96
CA GLU A 62 16.24 6.65 -2.99
C GLU A 62 17.56 7.34 -2.52
N PRO A 63 18.70 6.82 -2.89
CA PRO A 63 18.90 5.65 -3.72
C PRO A 63 18.77 4.35 -2.89
N ILE A 64 17.94 3.40 -3.34
CA ILE A 64 17.66 2.14 -2.65
C ILE A 64 18.07 0.94 -3.52
N ASN A 65 18.66 -0.10 -2.91
CA ASN A 65 19.01 -1.34 -3.62
C ASN A 65 17.83 -2.34 -3.59
N HIS A 66 17.96 -3.39 -4.40
CA HIS A 66 16.94 -4.43 -4.53
C HIS A 66 16.55 -5.05 -3.17
N THR A 67 17.53 -5.39 -2.34
CA THR A 67 17.30 -5.97 -1.01
C THR A 67 16.54 -5.03 -0.08
N GLY A 68 16.83 -3.73 -0.18
CA GLY A 68 16.10 -2.69 0.56
C GLY A 68 14.63 -2.65 0.17
N ILE A 69 14.31 -2.71 -1.13
CA ILE A 69 12.93 -2.74 -1.63
C ILE A 69 12.20 -4.00 -1.11
N VAL A 70 12.82 -5.18 -1.26
CA VAL A 70 12.23 -6.44 -0.79
C VAL A 70 11.87 -6.37 0.71
N LYS A 71 12.78 -5.86 1.54
CA LYS A 71 12.55 -5.74 2.99
C LYS A 71 11.42 -4.78 3.36
N LYS A 72 11.16 -3.76 2.52
CA LYS A 72 10.16 -2.73 2.81
C LYS A 72 8.78 -3.05 2.25
N MET A 73 8.75 -3.84 1.17
CA MET A 73 7.51 -4.15 0.44
C MET A 73 6.86 -5.45 0.88
N ASP A 74 7.57 -6.28 1.64
CA ASP A 74 7.12 -7.64 2.01
C ASP A 74 6.66 -8.46 0.79
N LEU A 75 7.46 -8.39 -0.28
CA LEU A 75 7.23 -9.10 -1.53
C LEU A 75 8.42 -10.00 -1.85
N SER A 76 8.16 -11.07 -2.60
CA SER A 76 9.23 -11.98 -3.02
C SER A 76 10.29 -11.27 -3.87
N LYS A 77 11.54 -11.73 -3.80
CA LYS A 77 12.64 -11.22 -4.64
C LYS A 77 12.30 -11.29 -6.12
N ALA A 78 11.64 -12.38 -6.56
CA ALA A 78 11.22 -12.56 -7.95
C ALA A 78 10.21 -11.50 -8.39
N SER A 79 9.21 -11.21 -7.55
CA SER A 79 8.21 -10.17 -7.81
C SER A 79 8.86 -8.80 -7.95
N ILE A 80 9.73 -8.41 -7.01
CA ILE A 80 10.44 -7.12 -7.06
C ILE A 80 11.35 -7.04 -8.30
N THR A 81 12.06 -8.13 -8.65
CA THR A 81 12.89 -8.17 -9.86
C THR A 81 12.06 -7.90 -11.11
N ASN A 82 10.92 -8.58 -11.26
CA ASN A 82 10.03 -8.41 -12.40
C ASN A 82 9.45 -6.98 -12.49
N ILE A 83 9.03 -6.42 -11.35
CA ILE A 83 8.49 -5.08 -11.28
C ILE A 83 9.58 -4.05 -11.64
N CYS A 84 10.75 -4.13 -10.99
CA CYS A 84 11.86 -3.20 -11.27
C CYS A 84 12.33 -3.27 -12.73
N SER A 85 12.36 -4.46 -13.34
CA SER A 85 12.71 -4.62 -14.76
C SER A 85 11.73 -3.85 -15.66
N LYS A 86 10.42 -4.01 -15.44
CA LYS A 86 9.39 -3.27 -16.17
C LYS A 86 9.48 -1.76 -15.96
N LEU A 87 9.74 -1.31 -14.73
CA LEU A 87 9.88 0.11 -14.40
C LEU A 87 11.12 0.74 -15.05
N LEU A 88 12.22 -0.03 -15.20
CA LEU A 88 13.41 0.39 -15.95
C LEU A 88 13.13 0.48 -17.46
N GLU A 89 12.52 -0.56 -18.05
CA GLU A 89 12.20 -0.61 -19.49
C GLU A 89 11.31 0.55 -19.93
N THR A 90 10.53 1.06 -19.01
CA THR A 90 9.50 2.07 -19.28
C THR A 90 9.83 3.42 -18.69
N ASP A 91 11.09 3.56 -18.24
CA ASP A 91 11.69 4.82 -17.79
C ASP A 91 10.99 5.49 -16.60
N PHE A 92 10.43 4.68 -15.65
CA PHE A 92 9.96 5.23 -14.37
C PHE A 92 11.05 5.28 -13.32
N ILE A 93 12.01 4.37 -13.39
CA ILE A 93 13.16 4.34 -12.51
C ILE A 93 14.46 4.25 -13.33
N ARG A 94 15.54 4.64 -12.72
CA ARG A 94 16.91 4.49 -13.26
C ARG A 94 17.77 3.74 -12.26
N ARG A 95 18.77 3.04 -12.78
CA ARG A 95 19.78 2.35 -11.98
C ARG A 95 21.07 3.14 -11.91
N SER A 96 21.74 3.08 -10.78
CA SER A 96 23.06 3.66 -10.57
C SER A 96 23.93 2.73 -9.72
N GLN A 97 25.24 2.96 -9.73
CA GLN A 97 26.19 2.33 -8.82
C GLN A 97 26.80 3.44 -7.96
N LEU A 98 26.93 3.20 -6.67
CA LEU A 98 27.59 4.13 -5.77
C LEU A 98 29.11 3.95 -5.87
N ASN A 99 29.84 5.04 -5.81
CA ASN A 99 31.29 5.09 -6.02
C ASN A 99 32.09 4.10 -5.15
N ASN A 100 31.59 3.77 -3.97
CA ASN A 100 32.23 2.89 -3.02
C ASN A 100 31.75 1.43 -3.10
N ASN A 101 30.73 1.11 -3.89
CA ASN A 101 30.19 -0.22 -4.04
C ASN A 101 29.71 -0.50 -5.47
N ARG A 102 30.64 -0.90 -6.34
CA ARG A 102 30.37 -1.25 -7.73
C ARG A 102 29.63 -2.58 -7.93
N LYS A 103 29.42 -3.34 -6.85
CA LYS A 103 28.74 -4.64 -6.91
C LYS A 103 27.22 -4.53 -6.73
N GLU A 104 26.75 -3.45 -6.12
CA GLU A 104 25.34 -3.24 -5.87
C GLU A 104 24.74 -2.24 -6.85
N ILE A 105 23.53 -2.55 -7.29
CA ILE A 105 22.70 -1.69 -8.12
C ILE A 105 21.70 -0.97 -7.23
N TYR A 106 21.62 0.33 -7.38
CA TYR A 106 20.67 1.21 -6.70
C TYR A 106 19.67 1.78 -7.68
N PHE A 107 18.45 1.97 -7.22
CA PHE A 107 17.35 2.54 -7.98
C PHE A 107 17.01 3.92 -7.47
N SER A 108 16.67 4.82 -8.40
CA SER A 108 16.12 6.15 -8.14
C SER A 108 15.04 6.45 -9.15
N LEU A 109 14.12 7.36 -8.81
CA LEU A 109 13.09 7.81 -9.73
C LEU A 109 13.65 8.63 -10.87
N THR A 110 13.06 8.50 -12.05
CA THR A 110 13.16 9.47 -13.14
C THR A 110 12.13 10.60 -12.93
N ASP A 111 12.14 11.62 -13.78
CA ASP A 111 11.11 12.66 -13.74
C ASP A 111 9.71 12.09 -14.01
N LYS A 112 9.64 11.07 -14.87
CA LYS A 112 8.39 10.33 -15.12
C LYS A 112 7.92 9.57 -13.88
N GLY A 113 8.82 8.85 -13.21
CA GLY A 113 8.52 8.17 -11.96
C GLY A 113 8.13 9.12 -10.84
N ARG A 114 8.78 10.26 -10.77
CA ARG A 114 8.51 11.30 -9.77
C ARG A 114 7.10 11.89 -9.90
N ARG A 115 6.59 12.04 -11.11
CA ARG A 115 5.19 12.46 -11.32
C ARG A 115 4.19 11.44 -10.78
N VAL A 116 4.42 10.13 -11.01
CA VAL A 116 3.59 9.05 -10.45
C VAL A 116 3.64 9.08 -8.92
N TYR A 117 4.84 9.16 -8.35
CA TYR A 117 5.06 9.25 -6.92
C TYR A 117 4.28 10.40 -6.28
N HIS A 118 4.39 11.62 -6.82
CA HIS A 118 3.68 12.78 -6.27
C HIS A 118 2.16 12.66 -6.41
N LEU A 119 1.66 12.13 -7.54
CA LEU A 119 0.23 11.89 -7.71
C LEU A 119 -0.28 10.90 -6.66
N HIS A 120 0.41 9.80 -6.46
CA HIS A 120 -0.01 8.77 -5.51
C HIS A 120 0.06 9.28 -4.05
N LYS A 121 1.11 10.02 -3.69
CA LYS A 121 1.21 10.67 -2.38
C LYS A 121 0.08 11.66 -2.13
N LYS A 122 -0.28 12.46 -3.14
CA LYS A 122 -1.41 13.39 -3.05
C LYS A 122 -2.73 12.65 -2.75
N LEU A 123 -3.00 11.54 -3.45
CA LEU A 123 -4.20 10.74 -3.21
C LEU A 123 -4.23 10.13 -1.80
N HIS A 124 -3.08 9.66 -1.31
CA HIS A 124 -2.99 9.18 0.08
C HIS A 124 -3.26 10.29 1.08
N GLN A 125 -2.73 11.49 0.86
CA GLN A 125 -2.98 12.65 1.71
C GLN A 125 -4.45 13.04 1.73
N GLU A 126 -5.11 13.10 0.57
CA GLU A 126 -6.55 13.40 0.48
C GLU A 126 -7.41 12.38 1.25
N LYS A 127 -7.03 11.10 1.22
CA LYS A 127 -7.70 10.05 2.02
C LYS A 127 -7.46 10.22 3.51
N GLU A 128 -6.24 10.50 3.90
CA GLU A 128 -5.88 10.74 5.30
C GLU A 128 -6.66 11.92 5.87
N GLU A 129 -6.72 13.03 5.13
CA GLU A 129 -7.51 14.21 5.50
C GLU A 129 -9.01 13.87 5.61
N GLY A 130 -9.56 13.10 4.65
CA GLY A 130 -10.94 12.63 4.71
C GLY A 130 -11.22 11.73 5.91
N PHE A 131 -10.28 10.86 6.28
CA PHE A 131 -10.39 10.03 7.47
C PHE A 131 -10.34 10.86 8.74
N TYR A 132 -9.44 11.83 8.86
CA TYR A 132 -9.39 12.73 10.01
C TYR A 132 -10.68 13.52 10.17
N GLN A 133 -11.22 14.10 9.10
CA GLN A 133 -12.51 14.77 9.14
C GLN A 133 -13.64 13.85 9.60
N PHE A 134 -13.65 12.60 9.16
CA PHE A 134 -14.65 11.62 9.58
C PHE A 134 -14.60 11.35 11.09
N ILE A 135 -13.39 11.19 11.65
CA ILE A 135 -13.25 10.88 13.08
C ILE A 135 -13.40 12.10 14.02
N GLU A 136 -13.40 13.34 13.51
CA GLU A 136 -13.62 14.56 14.31
C GLU A 136 -14.97 14.57 15.05
N SER A 137 -15.97 13.82 14.56
CA SER A 137 -17.29 13.72 15.19
C SER A 137 -17.32 12.86 16.46
N TYR A 138 -16.24 12.12 16.75
CA TYR A 138 -16.12 11.23 17.89
C TYR A 138 -15.39 11.90 19.05
N SER A 139 -15.86 11.66 20.27
CA SER A 139 -15.15 12.10 21.48
C SER A 139 -13.83 11.33 21.66
N GLU A 140 -12.91 11.89 22.44
CA GLU A 140 -11.63 11.23 22.75
C GLU A 140 -11.80 9.84 23.38
N THR A 141 -12.80 9.66 24.27
CA THR A 141 -13.10 8.36 24.88
C THR A 141 -13.58 7.33 23.86
N GLU A 142 -14.41 7.76 22.87
CA GLU A 142 -14.84 6.89 21.79
C GLU A 142 -13.67 6.53 20.89
N LEU A 143 -12.82 7.49 20.52
CA LEU A 143 -11.61 7.24 19.73
C LEU A 143 -10.64 6.29 20.41
N GLN A 144 -10.45 6.39 21.72
CA GLN A 144 -9.64 5.43 22.50
C GLN A 144 -10.23 4.02 22.44
N THR A 145 -11.55 3.89 22.55
CA THR A 145 -12.25 2.60 22.47
C THR A 145 -12.14 2.00 21.06
N ILE A 146 -12.34 2.82 20.02
CA ILE A 146 -12.19 2.43 18.62
C ILE A 146 -10.74 2.01 18.34
N GLY A 147 -9.76 2.81 18.79
CA GLY A 147 -8.34 2.53 18.61
C GLY A 147 -7.94 1.19 19.27
N LYS A 148 -8.43 0.94 20.50
CA LYS A 148 -8.23 -0.35 21.16
C LYS A 148 -8.84 -1.51 20.37
N PHE A 149 -10.09 -1.38 19.92
CA PHE A 149 -10.76 -2.40 19.13
C PHE A 149 -9.99 -2.70 17.82
N MET A 150 -9.55 -1.67 17.10
CA MET A 150 -8.78 -1.83 15.86
C MET A 150 -7.44 -2.53 16.12
N SER A 151 -6.73 -2.17 17.20
CA SER A 151 -5.47 -2.81 17.58
C SER A 151 -5.66 -4.30 17.91
N ASP A 152 -6.70 -4.63 18.70
CA ASP A 152 -7.02 -6.02 19.04
C ASP A 152 -7.43 -6.84 17.79
N LEU A 153 -8.16 -6.22 16.86
CA LEU A 153 -8.57 -6.85 15.60
C LEU A 153 -7.37 -7.13 14.68
N LEU A 154 -6.45 -6.18 14.54
CA LEU A 154 -5.22 -6.35 13.76
C LEU A 154 -4.34 -7.45 14.35
N ALA A 155 -4.11 -7.44 15.67
CA ALA A 155 -3.32 -8.48 16.34
C ALA A 155 -3.94 -9.88 16.15
N ARG A 156 -5.27 -9.98 16.16
CA ARG A 156 -5.96 -11.25 15.88
C ARG A 156 -5.77 -11.69 14.43
N ALA A 157 -5.87 -10.78 13.46
CA ALA A 157 -5.65 -11.08 12.06
C ALA A 157 -4.21 -11.58 11.80
N GLU A 158 -3.21 -10.92 12.40
CA GLU A 158 -1.80 -11.34 12.31
C GLU A 158 -1.57 -12.73 12.93
N GLN A 159 -2.25 -13.07 14.02
CA GLN A 159 -2.16 -14.40 14.62
C GLN A 159 -2.76 -15.49 13.72
N LEU A 160 -3.85 -15.19 13.01
CA LEU A 160 -4.55 -16.15 12.16
C LEU A 160 -3.84 -16.33 10.81
N TYR A 161 -3.44 -15.23 10.19
CA TYR A 161 -2.93 -15.22 8.82
C TYR A 161 -1.41 -15.09 8.73
N GLY A 162 -0.75 -14.53 9.74
CA GLY A 162 0.70 -14.34 9.75
C GLY A 162 1.50 -15.65 9.84
N ARG A 163 0.89 -16.76 10.26
CA ARG A 163 1.49 -18.10 10.22
C ARG A 163 1.40 -18.70 8.81
N GLU A 164 0.27 -18.57 8.16
CA GLU A 164 0.06 -19.11 6.81
C GLU A 164 0.94 -18.41 5.77
N VAL A 165 1.15 -17.11 5.90
CA VAL A 165 2.05 -16.35 5.02
C VAL A 165 3.50 -16.80 5.19
N ARG A 166 3.97 -17.05 6.40
CA ARG A 166 5.34 -17.55 6.66
C ARG A 166 5.55 -18.98 6.19
N GLU A 167 4.59 -19.87 6.43
CA GLU A 167 4.66 -21.27 5.96
C GLU A 167 4.63 -21.34 4.42
N TYR A 168 3.91 -20.45 3.76
CA TYR A 168 3.86 -20.39 2.29
C TYR A 168 5.16 -19.86 1.67
N ASP A 169 5.86 -18.95 2.33
CA ASP A 169 7.16 -18.43 1.89
C ASP A 169 8.30 -19.43 2.16
N ASP A 170 8.26 -20.17 3.29
CA ASP A 170 9.23 -21.22 3.63
C ASP A 170 9.13 -22.46 2.71
N LEU A 171 8.00 -22.69 2.05
CA LEU A 171 7.81 -23.78 1.06
C LEU A 171 8.31 -23.41 -0.36
N LYS A 172 8.75 -22.17 -0.58
CA LYS A 172 9.24 -21.68 -1.89
C LYS A 172 10.76 -21.54 -1.97
N ASP A 173 11.49 -21.77 -0.87
CA ASP A 173 12.96 -21.83 -0.81
C ASP A 173 13.43 -23.30 -0.93
#